data_bcf69325347697d9ebe5cbdc624faabb
#
_entry.id   bcf69325347697d9ebe5cbdc624faabb
#
_cell.length_a   1.000
_cell.length_b   1.000
_cell.length_c   1.000
_cell.angle_alpha   90.00
_cell.angle_beta   90.00
_cell.angle_gamma   90.00
#
_symmetry.space_group_name_H-M   'P 1'
#
loop_
_entity.id
_entity.type
_entity.pdbx_description
1 polymer ?
#
loop_
_entity_poly.entity_id
_entity_poly.type
_entity_poly.pdbx_seq_one_letter_code
_entity_poly.pdbx_strand_id
1 'polypeptide(L)'
;ESGNSGGGLGAQVRAIKYAADNGAVICQNSWGYTAGAISENDWTRGNYSALADAIHYFVKYAGLDENGNQEGPMAGGIVIFAAGNDTSDEICYPASDKSVISVAATSWLGTPSYFTNYGKWVSISAPGGDLSLNSTYGGVYSTSVSEDGGSAYEGINGTSMACPHVSGACALAVSWYYGTEKKKGLTCEMLKEALLSSVTPVDPFCETPYFGNMGAGSLDTYQLLLAVKKVKAIPDVTVGNGSETSVDLSDYFYKTDVLTYSLTTQGIIEISLKDSILTIKGISKGSTVIRITDGNQSVRTINVTVE
;
A
#
# COMPACT_ATOMS: atom_id res chain seq x y z
N GLU A 1 -12.37 7.07 23.96
CA GLU A 1 -13.63 7.77 24.26
C GLU A 1 -14.64 7.51 23.15
N SER A 2 -15.74 6.85 23.50
CA SER A 2 -16.92 6.68 22.65
C SER A 2 -17.71 8.01 22.58
N GLY A 3 -17.04 9.07 22.20
CA GLY A 3 -17.62 10.37 21.97
C GLY A 3 -18.06 10.49 20.52
N ASN A 4 -19.36 10.49 20.29
CA ASN A 4 -20.03 10.80 19.02
C ASN A 4 -19.83 12.27 18.61
N SER A 5 -18.59 12.75 18.59
CA SER A 5 -18.15 14.10 18.21
C SER A 5 -17.44 14.14 16.84
N GLY A 6 -17.30 13.02 16.17
CA GLY A 6 -16.93 12.99 14.76
C GLY A 6 -18.10 13.50 13.92
N GLY A 7 -17.87 14.47 13.04
CA GLY A 7 -18.87 14.92 12.09
C GLY A 7 -19.51 13.72 11.39
N GLY A 8 -20.83 13.75 11.17
CA GLY A 8 -21.55 12.65 10.53
C GLY A 8 -20.95 12.28 9.17
N LEU A 9 -21.40 11.17 8.58
CA LEU A 9 -20.90 10.59 7.31
C LEU A 9 -20.58 11.65 6.23
N GLY A 10 -21.44 12.64 6.08
CA GLY A 10 -21.23 13.75 5.14
C GLY A 10 -19.98 14.61 5.43
N ALA A 11 -19.54 14.71 6.70
CA ALA A 11 -18.30 15.42 7.02
C ALA A 11 -17.07 14.59 6.67
N GLN A 12 -17.12 13.27 6.88
CA GLN A 12 -16.05 12.34 6.49
C GLN A 12 -15.85 12.35 4.97
N VAL A 13 -16.95 12.28 4.20
CA VAL A 13 -16.94 12.39 2.72
C VAL A 13 -16.28 13.69 2.27
N ARG A 14 -16.73 14.83 2.82
CA ARG A 14 -16.15 16.14 2.47
C ARG A 14 -14.68 16.27 2.86
N ALA A 15 -14.27 15.73 3.99
CA ALA A 15 -12.88 15.80 4.44
C ALA A 15 -11.92 15.04 3.51
N ILE A 16 -12.29 13.82 3.10
CA ILE A 16 -11.48 13.00 2.17
C ILE A 16 -11.42 13.66 0.79
N LYS A 17 -12.58 14.11 0.28
CA LYS A 17 -12.61 14.83 -1.00
C LYS A 17 -11.80 16.13 -0.96
N TYR A 18 -11.96 16.93 0.11
CA TYR A 18 -11.19 18.17 0.29
C TYR A 18 -9.68 17.91 0.28
N ALA A 19 -9.22 16.86 0.95
CA ALA A 19 -7.81 16.51 0.97
C ALA A 19 -7.28 16.18 -0.45
N ALA A 20 -8.02 15.41 -1.24
CA ALA A 20 -7.68 15.12 -2.64
C ALA A 20 -7.61 16.39 -3.49
N ASP A 21 -8.64 17.23 -3.43
CA ASP A 21 -8.76 18.45 -4.22
C ASP A 21 -7.70 19.52 -3.85
N ASN A 22 -7.11 19.41 -2.65
CA ASN A 22 -6.07 20.33 -2.16
C ASN A 22 -4.65 19.73 -2.17
N GLY A 23 -4.41 18.71 -2.99
CA GLY A 23 -3.07 18.20 -3.31
C GLY A 23 -2.49 17.19 -2.33
N ALA A 24 -3.26 16.69 -1.35
CA ALA A 24 -2.83 15.57 -0.53
C ALA A 24 -2.79 14.29 -1.38
N VAL A 25 -1.71 13.53 -1.28
CA VAL A 25 -1.58 12.22 -1.94
C VAL A 25 -1.51 11.06 -0.94
N ILE A 26 -1.52 11.34 0.35
CA ILE A 26 -1.59 10.37 1.44
C ILE A 26 -2.72 10.78 2.37
N CYS A 27 -3.68 9.88 2.59
CA CYS A 27 -4.80 10.08 3.50
C CYS A 27 -4.71 9.07 4.65
N GLN A 28 -4.31 9.53 5.83
CA GLN A 28 -4.14 8.72 7.03
C GLN A 28 -5.41 8.76 7.88
N ASN A 29 -5.89 7.59 8.33
CA ASN A 29 -7.16 7.44 9.02
C ASN A 29 -7.03 6.49 10.22
N SER A 30 -6.88 7.03 11.43
CA SER A 30 -6.89 6.25 12.68
C SER A 30 -8.30 6.16 13.27
N TRP A 31 -9.27 5.79 12.44
CA TRP A 31 -10.67 5.58 12.82
C TRP A 31 -11.30 4.51 11.93
N GLY A 32 -12.43 3.99 12.34
CA GLY A 32 -13.21 3.01 11.61
C GLY A 32 -14.53 2.71 12.34
N TYR A 33 -15.29 1.77 11.82
CA TYR A 33 -16.48 1.24 12.48
C TYR A 33 -16.12 -0.06 13.18
N THR A 34 -16.93 -0.48 14.14
CA THR A 34 -16.74 -1.76 14.83
C THR A 34 -16.76 -2.93 13.83
N ALA A 35 -15.92 -3.93 14.02
CA ALA A 35 -15.86 -5.12 13.19
C ALA A 35 -17.26 -5.77 13.07
N GLY A 36 -17.64 -6.20 11.86
CA GLY A 36 -18.95 -6.77 11.56
C GLY A 36 -20.14 -5.80 11.53
N ALA A 37 -19.96 -4.52 11.92
CA ALA A 37 -21.08 -3.57 12.04
C ALA A 37 -21.65 -3.11 10.68
N ILE A 38 -20.86 -3.17 9.62
CA ILE A 38 -21.26 -2.72 8.27
C ILE A 38 -21.13 -3.90 7.31
N SER A 39 -22.22 -4.23 6.61
CA SER A 39 -22.20 -5.23 5.56
C SER A 39 -21.52 -4.72 4.29
N GLU A 40 -21.00 -5.63 3.45
CA GLU A 40 -20.43 -5.27 2.14
C GLU A 40 -21.47 -4.55 1.26
N ASN A 41 -22.75 -4.95 1.34
CA ASN A 41 -23.82 -4.28 0.60
C ASN A 41 -24.05 -2.85 1.09
N ASP A 42 -24.05 -2.60 2.42
CA ASP A 42 -24.20 -1.25 2.95
C ASP A 42 -23.01 -0.36 2.62
N TRP A 43 -21.81 -0.95 2.55
CA TRP A 43 -20.59 -0.26 2.15
C TRP A 43 -20.59 0.12 0.67
N THR A 44 -20.95 -0.80 -0.21
CA THR A 44 -20.84 -0.61 -1.67
C THR A 44 -22.05 0.04 -2.32
N ARG A 45 -23.25 -0.14 -1.76
CA ARG A 45 -24.53 0.28 -2.39
C ARG A 45 -25.52 0.90 -1.41
N GLY A 46 -25.29 0.77 -0.12
CA GLY A 46 -26.19 1.26 0.93
C GLY A 46 -25.74 2.58 1.52
N ASN A 47 -25.96 2.73 2.82
CA ASN A 47 -25.81 4.00 3.54
C ASN A 47 -24.39 4.56 3.53
N TYR A 48 -23.37 3.72 3.34
CA TYR A 48 -21.96 4.11 3.40
C TYR A 48 -21.31 4.26 2.02
N SER A 49 -22.04 4.02 0.92
CA SER A 49 -21.50 4.07 -0.44
C SER A 49 -20.87 5.42 -0.79
N ALA A 50 -21.42 6.53 -0.31
CA ALA A 50 -20.84 7.85 -0.53
C ALA A 50 -19.45 8.01 0.11
N LEU A 51 -19.18 7.31 1.23
CA LEU A 51 -17.85 7.30 1.85
C LEU A 51 -16.88 6.42 1.06
N ALA A 52 -17.34 5.25 0.61
CA ALA A 52 -16.56 4.40 -0.30
C ALA A 52 -16.18 5.17 -1.58
N ASP A 53 -17.14 5.88 -2.20
CA ASP A 53 -16.91 6.70 -3.38
C ASP A 53 -15.89 7.82 -3.13
N ALA A 54 -15.92 8.47 -1.97
CA ALA A 54 -14.94 9.51 -1.61
C ALA A 54 -13.53 8.93 -1.44
N ILE A 55 -13.40 7.74 -0.87
CA ILE A 55 -12.12 7.01 -0.76
C ILE A 55 -11.62 6.63 -2.16
N HIS A 56 -12.47 6.06 -3.01
CA HIS A 56 -12.11 5.71 -4.38
C HIS A 56 -11.76 6.95 -5.22
N TYR A 57 -12.44 8.07 -4.99
CA TYR A 57 -12.10 9.35 -5.59
C TYR A 57 -10.68 9.79 -5.20
N PHE A 58 -10.33 9.75 -3.92
CA PHE A 58 -8.97 10.07 -3.44
C PHE A 58 -7.92 9.17 -4.09
N VAL A 59 -8.16 7.85 -4.09
CA VAL A 59 -7.23 6.88 -4.69
C VAL A 59 -7.00 7.18 -6.18
N LYS A 60 -8.03 7.58 -6.89
CA LYS A 60 -7.97 7.76 -8.35
C LYS A 60 -7.46 9.13 -8.78
N TYR A 61 -7.84 10.20 -8.08
CA TYR A 61 -7.68 11.56 -8.59
C TYR A 61 -6.70 12.44 -7.79
N ALA A 62 -6.32 12.05 -6.58
CA ALA A 62 -5.37 12.83 -5.80
C ALA A 62 -4.04 13.00 -6.56
N GLY A 63 -3.45 14.19 -6.51
CA GLY A 63 -2.20 14.52 -7.19
C GLY A 63 -2.28 14.64 -8.71
N LEU A 64 -3.50 14.63 -9.29
CA LEU A 64 -3.74 14.88 -10.71
C LEU A 64 -4.39 16.26 -10.93
N ASP A 65 -4.11 16.86 -12.07
CA ASP A 65 -4.84 18.04 -12.59
C ASP A 65 -6.19 17.63 -13.23
N GLU A 66 -6.99 18.62 -13.65
CA GLU A 66 -8.29 18.41 -14.32
C GLU A 66 -8.19 17.65 -15.66
N ASN A 67 -7.01 17.57 -16.26
CA ASN A 67 -6.75 16.82 -17.50
C ASN A 67 -6.22 15.40 -17.22
N GLY A 68 -6.06 15.02 -15.92
CA GLY A 68 -5.53 13.73 -15.51
C GLY A 68 -4.01 13.62 -15.55
N ASN A 69 -3.28 14.73 -15.70
CA ASN A 69 -1.82 14.72 -15.62
C ASN A 69 -1.37 14.79 -14.17
N GLN A 70 -0.27 14.13 -13.86
CA GLN A 70 0.33 14.22 -12.54
C GLN A 70 0.85 15.63 -12.27
N GLU A 71 0.28 16.29 -11.26
CA GLU A 71 0.71 17.59 -10.76
C GLU A 71 1.51 17.45 -9.46
N GLY A 72 1.03 16.64 -8.53
CA GLY A 72 1.65 16.35 -7.25
C GLY A 72 2.83 15.37 -7.33
N PRO A 73 3.35 14.94 -6.16
CA PRO A 73 4.49 14.02 -6.10
C PRO A 73 4.14 12.57 -6.46
N MET A 74 2.86 12.25 -6.57
CA MET A 74 2.34 10.93 -6.96
C MET A 74 1.05 11.10 -7.77
N ALA A 75 0.79 10.21 -8.71
CA ALA A 75 -0.45 10.11 -9.47
C ALA A 75 -1.40 9.13 -8.79
N GLY A 76 -2.58 9.58 -8.42
CA GLY A 76 -3.46 8.90 -7.49
C GLY A 76 -2.99 9.04 -6.05
N GLY A 77 -3.86 8.74 -5.09
CA GLY A 77 -3.58 8.85 -3.66
C GLY A 77 -3.61 7.51 -2.93
N ILE A 78 -2.80 7.35 -1.89
CA ILE A 78 -2.85 6.20 -1.00
C ILE A 78 -3.69 6.54 0.23
N VAL A 79 -4.70 5.71 0.51
CA VAL A 79 -5.58 5.83 1.68
C VAL A 79 -5.24 4.70 2.65
N ILE A 80 -4.96 5.04 3.89
CA ILE A 80 -4.47 4.11 4.92
C ILE A 80 -5.41 4.18 6.11
N PHE A 81 -5.89 3.01 6.57
CA PHE A 81 -6.80 2.87 7.70
C PHE A 81 -6.26 1.96 8.78
N ALA A 82 -6.51 2.31 10.04
CA ALA A 82 -6.35 1.41 11.17
C ALA A 82 -7.31 0.22 11.03
N ALA A 83 -6.82 -1.01 11.30
CA ALA A 83 -7.63 -2.23 11.14
C ALA A 83 -8.74 -2.37 12.20
N GLY A 84 -8.64 -1.64 13.32
CA GLY A 84 -9.57 -1.74 14.44
C GLY A 84 -9.00 -2.51 15.63
N ASN A 85 -9.67 -2.37 16.78
CA ASN A 85 -9.18 -2.84 18.07
C ASN A 85 -10.18 -3.79 18.76
N ASP A 86 -10.91 -4.60 18.00
CA ASP A 86 -11.98 -5.48 18.49
C ASP A 86 -11.49 -6.91 18.72
N THR A 87 -10.21 -7.22 18.47
CA THR A 87 -9.63 -8.58 18.51
C THR A 87 -10.43 -9.55 17.61
N SER A 88 -10.79 -9.12 16.43
CA SER A 88 -11.74 -9.79 15.53
C SER A 88 -11.17 -9.99 14.12
N ASP A 89 -11.61 -11.06 13.45
CA ASP A 89 -11.34 -11.31 12.02
C ASP A 89 -12.51 -10.87 11.10
N GLU A 90 -13.60 -10.39 11.69
CA GLU A 90 -14.72 -9.87 10.94
C GLU A 90 -14.34 -8.63 10.12
N ILE A 91 -15.03 -8.45 8.99
CA ILE A 91 -14.84 -7.32 8.09
C ILE A 91 -15.06 -6.00 8.85
N CYS A 92 -14.09 -5.10 8.75
CA CYS A 92 -14.07 -3.81 9.45
C CYS A 92 -13.91 -2.66 8.44
N TYR A 93 -15.00 -2.00 8.06
CA TYR A 93 -14.95 -0.86 7.16
C TYR A 93 -14.59 0.44 7.88
N PRO A 94 -13.87 1.39 7.20
CA PRO A 94 -13.37 1.37 5.81
C PRO A 94 -12.11 0.51 5.58
N ALA A 95 -11.46 -0.01 6.63
CA ALA A 95 -10.16 -0.69 6.51
C ALA A 95 -10.19 -1.92 5.58
N SER A 96 -11.34 -2.60 5.47
CA SER A 96 -11.51 -3.78 4.61
C SER A 96 -11.85 -3.44 3.15
N ASP A 97 -11.95 -2.16 2.77
CA ASP A 97 -12.09 -1.77 1.37
C ASP A 97 -10.81 -2.13 0.60
N LYS A 98 -10.96 -2.77 -0.56
CA LYS A 98 -9.83 -3.26 -1.38
C LYS A 98 -8.93 -2.16 -1.93
N SER A 99 -9.42 -0.93 -1.96
CA SER A 99 -8.67 0.23 -2.47
C SER A 99 -7.72 0.82 -1.43
N VAL A 100 -7.92 0.54 -0.12
CA VAL A 100 -7.11 1.10 0.96
C VAL A 100 -5.98 0.15 1.41
N ILE A 101 -5.11 0.67 2.26
CA ILE A 101 -4.15 -0.11 3.05
C ILE A 101 -4.68 -0.21 4.48
N SER A 102 -5.03 -1.42 4.91
CA SER A 102 -5.42 -1.71 6.29
C SER A 102 -4.21 -2.09 7.14
N VAL A 103 -4.09 -1.50 8.33
CA VAL A 103 -2.91 -1.65 9.19
C VAL A 103 -3.27 -2.30 10.51
N ALA A 104 -2.79 -3.53 10.75
CA ALA A 104 -2.84 -4.22 12.03
C ALA A 104 -1.71 -3.76 12.97
N ALA A 105 -1.87 -3.99 14.26
CA ALA A 105 -0.92 -3.56 15.28
C ALA A 105 -0.02 -4.71 15.76
N THR A 106 1.29 -4.42 15.88
CA THR A 106 2.24 -5.28 16.58
C THR A 106 2.78 -4.61 17.84
N SER A 107 3.16 -5.43 18.81
CA SER A 107 3.89 -5.03 19.99
C SER A 107 5.34 -4.70 19.66
N TRP A 108 6.09 -4.21 20.63
CA TRP A 108 7.55 -4.00 20.53
C TRP A 108 8.37 -5.29 20.39
N LEU A 109 7.77 -6.45 20.69
CA LEU A 109 8.36 -7.79 20.45
C LEU A 109 8.12 -8.31 19.02
N GLY A 110 7.35 -7.58 18.20
CA GLY A 110 6.95 -8.01 16.86
C GLY A 110 5.77 -8.98 16.86
N THR A 111 5.21 -9.33 18.01
CA THR A 111 4.00 -10.16 18.15
C THR A 111 2.75 -9.32 17.86
N PRO A 112 1.63 -9.92 17.41
CA PRO A 112 0.35 -9.23 17.33
C PRO A 112 -0.03 -8.60 18.67
N SER A 113 -0.50 -7.35 18.66
CA SER A 113 -1.03 -6.70 19.86
C SER A 113 -2.38 -7.32 20.24
N TYR A 114 -2.67 -7.50 21.54
CA TYR A 114 -3.83 -8.25 22.04
C TYR A 114 -5.16 -7.76 21.51
N PHE A 115 -5.27 -6.46 21.18
CA PHE A 115 -6.49 -5.82 20.72
C PHE A 115 -6.66 -5.83 19.20
N THR A 116 -5.58 -6.12 18.43
CA THR A 116 -5.61 -5.87 16.98
C THR A 116 -6.64 -6.73 16.28
N ASN A 117 -7.36 -6.12 15.32
CA ASN A 117 -8.10 -6.89 14.34
C ASN A 117 -7.13 -7.55 13.37
N TYR A 118 -7.53 -8.67 12.80
CA TYR A 118 -6.74 -9.52 11.91
C TYR A 118 -7.62 -10.14 10.83
N GLY A 119 -7.03 -10.74 9.81
CA GLY A 119 -7.79 -11.40 8.75
C GLY A 119 -7.14 -11.25 7.39
N LYS A 120 -7.68 -11.94 6.39
CA LYS A 120 -7.18 -11.89 4.99
C LYS A 120 -7.35 -10.52 4.32
N TRP A 121 -8.15 -9.66 4.91
CA TRP A 121 -8.37 -8.29 4.46
C TRP A 121 -7.33 -7.29 5.00
N VAL A 122 -6.54 -7.68 6.00
CA VAL A 122 -5.43 -6.85 6.50
C VAL A 122 -4.33 -6.78 5.44
N SER A 123 -3.82 -5.58 5.19
CA SER A 123 -2.78 -5.36 4.18
C SER A 123 -1.36 -5.50 4.74
N ILE A 124 -1.11 -4.93 5.92
CA ILE A 124 0.22 -4.82 6.53
C ILE A 124 0.10 -4.66 8.04
N SER A 125 1.14 -5.02 8.77
CA SER A 125 1.27 -4.74 10.20
C SER A 125 2.32 -3.66 10.47
N ALA A 126 2.15 -2.92 11.58
CA ALA A 126 3.11 -1.92 12.02
C ALA A 126 3.11 -1.79 13.56
N PRO A 127 4.12 -1.15 14.17
CA PRO A 127 4.14 -0.94 15.61
C PRO A 127 2.92 -0.16 16.10
N GLY A 128 2.05 -0.80 16.88
CA GLY A 128 0.88 -0.19 17.51
C GLY A 128 0.95 -0.18 19.03
N GLY A 129 2.01 -0.81 19.58
CA GLY A 129 2.22 -0.97 21.01
C GLY A 129 1.33 -2.04 21.63
N ASP A 130 1.69 -2.44 22.85
CA ASP A 130 0.91 -3.35 23.67
C ASP A 130 1.20 -3.12 25.17
N LEU A 131 0.32 -2.33 25.80
CA LEU A 131 0.46 -1.99 27.22
C LEU A 131 0.17 -3.17 28.16
N SER A 132 -0.42 -4.26 27.67
CA SER A 132 -0.60 -5.48 28.46
C SER A 132 0.71 -6.23 28.73
N LEU A 133 1.67 -6.11 27.80
CA LEU A 133 3.02 -6.68 27.96
C LEU A 133 3.89 -5.84 28.89
N ASN A 134 3.74 -4.53 28.85
CA ASN A 134 4.44 -3.59 29.72
C ASN A 134 3.66 -2.28 29.80
N SER A 135 3.05 -2.02 30.96
CA SER A 135 2.19 -0.86 31.19
C SER A 135 2.91 0.50 31.11
N THR A 136 4.24 0.52 31.22
CA THR A 136 5.05 1.75 31.18
C THR A 136 5.67 2.00 29.80
N TYR A 137 6.22 0.96 29.18
CA TYR A 137 7.03 1.08 27.97
C TYR A 137 6.46 0.32 26.77
N GLY A 138 5.33 -0.38 26.96
CA GLY A 138 4.72 -1.18 25.89
C GLY A 138 3.95 -0.35 24.85
N GLY A 139 3.66 0.93 25.14
CA GLY A 139 2.96 1.82 24.22
C GLY A 139 3.88 2.49 23.20
N VAL A 140 3.27 3.06 22.17
CA VAL A 140 3.94 3.99 21.24
C VAL A 140 4.04 5.35 21.91
N TYR A 141 5.26 5.79 22.17
CA TYR A 141 5.54 7.02 22.90
C TYR A 141 5.52 8.23 21.96
N SER A 142 4.73 9.23 22.29
CA SER A 142 4.57 10.43 21.48
C SER A 142 4.20 11.66 22.31
N THR A 143 4.11 12.82 21.64
CA THR A 143 3.62 14.06 22.25
C THR A 143 2.15 13.94 22.65
N SER A 144 1.82 14.51 23.80
CA SER A 144 0.47 14.53 24.36
C SER A 144 0.19 15.86 25.02
N VAL A 145 -0.98 15.99 25.61
CA VAL A 145 -1.40 17.14 26.39
C VAL A 145 -1.62 16.66 27.83
N SER A 146 -0.97 17.32 28.79
CA SER A 146 -1.15 17.06 30.21
C SER A 146 -2.55 17.49 30.69
N GLU A 147 -2.98 16.98 31.85
CA GLU A 147 -4.31 17.30 32.43
C GLU A 147 -4.56 18.78 32.62
N ASP A 148 -3.51 19.58 32.89
CA ASP A 148 -3.55 21.03 32.99
C ASP A 148 -3.48 21.78 31.66
N GLY A 149 -3.47 21.04 30.51
CA GLY A 149 -3.41 21.62 29.18
C GLY A 149 -1.99 21.95 28.70
N GLY A 150 -0.95 21.60 29.47
CA GLY A 150 0.45 21.76 29.10
C GLY A 150 0.94 20.66 28.12
N SER A 151 2.19 20.80 27.67
CA SER A 151 2.83 19.79 26.84
C SER A 151 3.23 18.56 27.66
N ALA A 152 2.93 17.39 27.17
CA ALA A 152 3.28 16.11 27.77
C ALA A 152 3.78 15.11 26.74
N TYR A 153 4.27 13.98 27.24
CA TYR A 153 4.59 12.78 26.45
C TYR A 153 3.96 11.58 27.13
N GLU A 154 3.36 10.70 26.36
CA GLU A 154 2.78 9.47 26.88
C GLU A 154 2.91 8.32 25.89
N GLY A 155 2.83 7.09 26.40
CA GLY A 155 2.77 5.88 25.60
C GLY A 155 1.34 5.36 25.53
N ILE A 156 0.79 5.28 24.35
CA ILE A 156 -0.53 4.71 24.09
C ILE A 156 -0.45 3.57 23.09
N ASN A 157 -1.44 2.69 23.04
CA ASN A 157 -1.47 1.58 22.10
C ASN A 157 -2.78 1.53 21.30
N GLY A 158 -2.71 0.99 20.09
CA GLY A 158 -3.85 0.87 19.18
C GLY A 158 -3.40 0.70 17.72
N THR A 159 -4.27 0.16 16.89
CA THR A 159 -4.09 0.21 15.44
C THR A 159 -4.08 1.66 14.94
N SER A 160 -4.63 2.58 15.72
CA SER A 160 -4.53 4.04 15.53
C SER A 160 -3.10 4.56 15.59
N MET A 161 -2.17 3.88 16.30
CA MET A 161 -0.74 4.19 16.37
C MET A 161 0.05 3.46 15.28
N ALA A 162 -0.37 2.26 14.90
CA ALA A 162 0.23 1.52 13.79
C ALA A 162 -0.01 2.22 12.43
N CYS A 163 -1.20 2.72 12.19
CA CYS A 163 -1.60 3.38 10.95
C CYS A 163 -0.68 4.56 10.54
N PRO A 164 -0.37 5.53 11.42
CA PRO A 164 0.52 6.65 11.08
C PRO A 164 1.98 6.23 10.84
N HIS A 165 2.46 5.10 11.37
CA HIS A 165 3.78 4.56 11.02
C HIS A 165 3.85 4.22 9.52
N VAL A 166 2.82 3.55 9.01
CA VAL A 166 2.72 3.22 7.57
C VAL A 166 2.58 4.49 6.73
N SER A 167 1.77 5.44 7.17
CA SER A 167 1.57 6.72 6.46
C SER A 167 2.86 7.55 6.40
N GLY A 168 3.60 7.60 7.51
CA GLY A 168 4.91 8.28 7.59
C GLY A 168 5.96 7.62 6.69
N ALA A 169 6.00 6.28 6.66
CA ALA A 169 6.88 5.53 5.77
C ALA A 169 6.54 5.77 4.28
N CYS A 170 5.24 5.79 3.94
CA CYS A 170 4.79 6.17 2.60
C CYS A 170 5.19 7.60 2.24
N ALA A 171 5.08 8.56 3.17
CA ALA A 171 5.49 9.94 2.94
C ALA A 171 6.99 10.05 2.66
N LEU A 172 7.81 9.31 3.43
CA LEU A 172 9.25 9.21 3.17
C LEU A 172 9.55 8.60 1.80
N ALA A 173 8.85 7.53 1.42
CA ALA A 173 9.04 6.86 0.14
C ALA A 173 8.65 7.76 -1.05
N VAL A 174 7.52 8.47 -0.96
CA VAL A 174 7.09 9.47 -1.96
C VAL A 174 8.11 10.59 -2.07
N SER A 175 8.55 11.15 -0.95
CA SER A 175 9.58 12.20 -0.91
C SER A 175 10.92 11.72 -1.50
N TRP A 176 11.31 10.48 -1.17
CA TRP A 176 12.54 9.87 -1.67
C TRP A 176 12.52 9.60 -3.18
N TYR A 177 11.36 9.18 -3.71
CA TYR A 177 11.17 8.97 -5.15
C TYR A 177 11.14 10.30 -5.90
N TYR A 178 10.35 11.26 -5.41
CA TYR A 178 10.16 12.57 -6.02
C TYR A 178 11.45 13.39 -6.02
N GLY A 179 12.17 13.39 -4.89
CA GLY A 179 13.47 14.03 -4.73
C GLY A 179 13.46 15.53 -5.02
N THR A 180 14.65 16.12 -5.08
CA THR A 180 14.86 17.54 -5.42
C THR A 180 14.55 17.84 -6.89
N GLU A 181 14.65 16.84 -7.76
CA GLU A 181 14.39 16.94 -9.21
C GLU A 181 12.89 16.91 -9.54
N LYS A 182 12.04 16.75 -8.54
CA LYS A 182 10.57 16.63 -8.71
C LYS A 182 10.17 15.57 -9.72
N LYS A 183 10.81 14.40 -9.62
CA LYS A 183 10.57 13.26 -10.51
C LYS A 183 9.13 12.81 -10.46
N LYS A 184 8.46 12.80 -11.60
CA LYS A 184 7.10 12.29 -11.77
C LYS A 184 7.10 10.80 -12.17
N GLY A 185 5.92 10.18 -12.20
CA GLY A 185 5.71 8.80 -12.65
C GLY A 185 5.49 7.80 -11.52
N LEU A 186 5.58 8.19 -10.24
CA LEU A 186 5.11 7.34 -9.15
C LEU A 186 3.58 7.32 -9.15
N THR A 187 2.98 6.13 -9.09
CA THR A 187 1.53 5.96 -8.95
C THR A 187 1.18 5.33 -7.59
N CYS A 188 -0.10 5.42 -7.21
CA CYS A 188 -0.60 4.76 -6.01
C CYS A 188 -0.32 3.26 -6.01
N GLU A 189 -0.55 2.58 -7.14
CA GLU A 189 -0.31 1.14 -7.31
C GLU A 189 1.17 0.79 -7.12
N MET A 190 2.08 1.59 -7.71
CA MET A 190 3.52 1.40 -7.55
C MET A 190 3.96 1.56 -6.10
N LEU A 191 3.41 2.55 -5.38
CA LEU A 191 3.71 2.73 -3.95
C LEU A 191 3.17 1.58 -3.10
N LYS A 192 1.93 1.12 -3.36
CA LYS A 192 1.34 -0.05 -2.70
C LYS A 192 2.20 -1.30 -2.92
N GLU A 193 2.61 -1.54 -4.16
CA GLU A 193 3.49 -2.64 -4.51
C GLU A 193 4.82 -2.58 -3.75
N ALA A 194 5.50 -1.42 -3.77
CA ALA A 194 6.74 -1.24 -3.04
C ALA A 194 6.54 -1.49 -1.53
N LEU A 195 5.46 -0.97 -0.95
CA LEU A 195 5.13 -1.12 0.46
C LEU A 195 4.93 -2.59 0.84
N LEU A 196 4.08 -3.31 0.11
CA LEU A 196 3.69 -4.68 0.47
C LEU A 196 4.74 -5.73 0.10
N SER A 197 5.65 -5.43 -0.84
CA SER A 197 6.76 -6.32 -1.21
C SER A 197 8.00 -6.16 -0.33
N SER A 198 8.11 -5.08 0.45
CA SER A 198 9.29 -4.72 1.22
C SER A 198 9.16 -4.96 2.73
N VAL A 199 8.24 -5.82 3.14
CA VAL A 199 7.93 -6.10 4.55
C VAL A 199 8.89 -7.11 5.18
N THR A 200 9.02 -7.06 6.50
CA THR A 200 9.64 -8.13 7.29
C THR A 200 8.58 -9.16 7.65
N PRO A 201 8.85 -10.48 7.55
CA PRO A 201 7.89 -11.51 7.93
C PRO A 201 7.42 -11.36 9.37
N VAL A 202 6.10 -11.33 9.59
CA VAL A 202 5.47 -11.27 10.92
C VAL A 202 5.00 -12.65 11.41
N ASP A 203 4.67 -13.56 10.50
CA ASP A 203 4.13 -14.88 10.79
C ASP A 203 4.99 -15.71 11.77
N PRO A 204 6.34 -15.66 11.74
CA PRO A 204 7.15 -16.36 12.73
C PRO A 204 6.88 -15.96 14.20
N PHE A 205 6.25 -14.82 14.41
CA PHE A 205 5.89 -14.29 15.72
C PHE A 205 4.38 -14.42 16.02
N CYS A 206 3.63 -15.09 15.14
CA CYS A 206 2.19 -15.23 15.23
C CYS A 206 1.80 -16.65 15.63
N GLU A 207 0.86 -16.75 16.57
CA GLU A 207 0.11 -17.97 16.87
C GLU A 207 -1.30 -17.88 16.26
N THR A 208 -2.04 -18.99 16.26
CA THR A 208 -3.46 -18.97 15.91
C THR A 208 -4.23 -18.07 16.88
N PRO A 209 -5.10 -17.15 16.40
CA PRO A 209 -5.64 -17.07 15.03
C PRO A 209 -4.90 -16.08 14.09
N TYR A 210 -3.81 -15.47 14.54
CA TYR A 210 -3.11 -14.41 13.82
C TYR A 210 -2.24 -14.90 12.66
N PHE A 211 -1.77 -16.15 12.74
CA PHE A 211 -0.89 -16.74 11.71
C PHE A 211 -1.53 -16.64 10.31
N GLY A 212 -0.82 -15.99 9.38
CA GLY A 212 -1.28 -15.74 8.01
C GLY A 212 -2.44 -14.73 7.90
N ASN A 213 -2.75 -13.98 8.96
CA ASN A 213 -3.86 -13.03 9.04
C ASN A 213 -3.43 -11.61 9.44
N MET A 214 -2.12 -11.33 9.44
CA MET A 214 -1.53 -10.04 9.80
C MET A 214 -1.02 -9.24 8.58
N GLY A 215 -1.55 -9.54 7.39
CA GLY A 215 -1.18 -8.89 6.14
C GLY A 215 0.09 -9.47 5.51
N ALA A 216 0.73 -8.71 4.64
CA ALA A 216 1.96 -9.13 3.93
C ALA A 216 3.15 -9.32 4.88
N GLY A 217 3.16 -8.65 6.02
CA GLY A 217 4.20 -8.66 7.03
C GLY A 217 4.25 -7.37 7.84
N SER A 218 5.31 -7.17 8.60
CA SER A 218 5.56 -5.96 9.38
C SER A 218 6.26 -4.91 8.53
N LEU A 219 5.88 -3.64 8.69
CA LEU A 219 6.47 -2.49 8.02
C LEU A 219 8.01 -2.47 8.17
N ASP A 220 8.71 -2.37 7.05
CA ASP A 220 10.14 -2.09 6.98
C ASP A 220 10.38 -0.84 6.11
N THR A 221 10.54 0.29 6.77
CA THR A 221 10.70 1.58 6.09
C THR A 221 11.98 1.64 5.25
N TYR A 222 13.08 1.00 5.70
CA TYR A 222 14.33 0.99 4.94
C TYR A 222 14.18 0.21 3.64
N GLN A 223 13.60 -0.99 3.70
CA GLN A 223 13.35 -1.80 2.51
C GLN A 223 12.35 -1.12 1.56
N LEU A 224 11.34 -0.43 2.09
CA LEU A 224 10.42 0.38 1.29
C LEU A 224 11.16 1.48 0.50
N LEU A 225 12.10 2.20 1.12
CA LEU A 225 12.89 3.22 0.43
C LEU A 225 13.78 2.64 -0.67
N LEU A 226 14.28 1.41 -0.50
CA LEU A 226 15.01 0.70 -1.55
C LEU A 226 14.07 0.23 -2.68
N ALA A 227 12.90 -0.29 -2.31
CA ALA A 227 11.93 -0.85 -3.26
C ALA A 227 11.29 0.23 -4.15
N VAL A 228 10.90 1.38 -3.58
CA VAL A 228 10.16 2.42 -4.32
C VAL A 228 10.91 2.97 -5.54
N LYS A 229 12.22 2.90 -5.58
CA LYS A 229 13.03 3.33 -6.74
C LYS A 229 13.03 2.30 -7.86
N LYS A 230 12.65 1.06 -7.60
CA LYS A 230 12.58 -0.04 -8.57
C LYS A 230 11.19 -0.22 -9.19
N VAL A 231 10.14 0.31 -8.55
CA VAL A 231 8.77 0.28 -9.08
C VAL A 231 8.61 1.35 -10.16
N LYS A 232 9.14 1.09 -11.32
CA LYS A 232 9.04 1.95 -12.52
C LYS A 232 8.55 1.11 -13.71
N ALA A 233 7.90 1.76 -14.67
CA ALA A 233 7.51 1.09 -15.90
C ALA A 233 8.75 0.63 -16.67
N ILE A 234 8.70 -0.56 -17.22
CA ILE A 234 9.71 -1.04 -18.15
C ILE A 234 9.47 -0.34 -19.48
N PRO A 235 10.48 0.29 -20.11
CA PRO A 235 10.31 0.93 -21.42
C PRO A 235 9.82 -0.05 -22.48
N ASP A 236 9.02 0.45 -23.42
CA ASP A 236 8.65 -0.30 -24.62
C ASP A 236 9.88 -0.66 -25.43
N VAL A 237 9.85 -1.82 -26.10
CA VAL A 237 10.97 -2.40 -26.81
C VAL A 237 10.62 -2.49 -28.29
N THR A 238 11.50 -1.96 -29.17
CA THR A 238 11.46 -2.22 -30.61
C THR A 238 12.66 -3.10 -30.97
N VAL A 239 12.42 -4.19 -31.67
CA VAL A 239 13.45 -5.13 -32.10
C VAL A 239 13.27 -5.49 -33.57
N GLY A 240 14.37 -5.55 -34.34
CA GLY A 240 14.33 -5.97 -35.73
C GLY A 240 14.02 -7.47 -35.86
N ASN A 241 13.38 -7.87 -36.99
CA ASN A 241 13.15 -9.28 -37.28
C ASN A 241 14.49 -10.04 -37.37
N GLY A 242 14.61 -11.12 -36.60
CA GLY A 242 15.85 -11.90 -36.45
C GLY A 242 16.89 -11.32 -35.51
N SER A 243 16.66 -10.10 -34.96
CA SER A 243 17.54 -9.43 -34.01
C SER A 243 17.15 -9.75 -32.56
N GLU A 244 18.10 -9.54 -31.64
CA GLU A 244 17.90 -9.73 -30.20
C GLU A 244 18.18 -8.44 -29.44
N THR A 245 17.48 -8.26 -28.33
CA THR A 245 17.73 -7.22 -27.31
C THR A 245 17.51 -7.79 -25.93
N SER A 246 18.06 -7.14 -24.91
CA SER A 246 17.91 -7.59 -23.53
C SER A 246 17.51 -6.46 -22.59
N VAL A 247 16.72 -6.81 -21.58
CA VAL A 247 16.28 -5.92 -20.49
C VAL A 247 16.71 -6.53 -19.18
N ASP A 248 17.42 -5.77 -18.35
CA ASP A 248 17.73 -6.19 -16.98
C ASP A 248 16.53 -5.86 -16.08
N LEU A 249 15.83 -6.89 -15.65
CA LEU A 249 14.64 -6.77 -14.80
C LEU A 249 14.98 -6.43 -13.35
N SER A 250 16.23 -6.55 -12.91
CA SER A 250 16.66 -6.15 -11.56
C SER A 250 16.51 -4.66 -11.31
N ASP A 251 16.43 -3.88 -12.39
CA ASP A 251 16.14 -2.44 -12.33
C ASP A 251 14.67 -2.12 -12.06
N TYR A 252 13.77 -3.10 -12.19
CA TYR A 252 12.32 -2.90 -12.18
C TYR A 252 11.59 -3.71 -11.11
N PHE A 253 12.19 -4.79 -10.62
CA PHE A 253 11.63 -5.63 -9.56
C PHE A 253 12.52 -5.60 -8.32
N TYR A 254 11.89 -5.55 -7.15
CA TYR A 254 12.61 -5.60 -5.87
C TYR A 254 13.15 -6.99 -5.58
N LYS A 255 12.37 -8.04 -5.88
CA LYS A 255 12.77 -9.45 -5.78
C LYS A 255 12.75 -10.08 -7.16
N THR A 256 13.87 -10.63 -7.58
CA THR A 256 14.05 -11.26 -8.91
C THR A 256 14.21 -12.77 -8.86
N ASP A 257 14.11 -13.37 -7.66
CA ASP A 257 14.37 -14.79 -7.43
C ASP A 257 13.35 -15.70 -8.13
N VAL A 258 12.12 -15.22 -8.31
CA VAL A 258 11.03 -15.95 -8.96
C VAL A 258 10.32 -15.01 -9.94
N LEU A 259 10.90 -14.83 -11.12
CA LEU A 259 10.25 -14.12 -12.21
C LEU A 259 9.61 -15.10 -13.19
N THR A 260 8.36 -14.83 -13.57
CA THR A 260 7.63 -15.56 -14.60
C THR A 260 7.14 -14.60 -15.67
N TYR A 261 6.89 -15.10 -16.88
CA TYR A 261 6.36 -14.28 -17.97
C TYR A 261 5.24 -14.97 -18.74
N SER A 262 4.40 -14.17 -19.36
CA SER A 262 3.41 -14.61 -20.34
C SER A 262 3.32 -13.62 -21.50
N LEU A 263 2.86 -14.11 -22.66
CA LEU A 263 2.68 -13.33 -23.88
C LEU A 263 1.21 -13.18 -24.21
N THR A 264 0.81 -12.00 -24.70
CA THR A 264 -0.55 -11.79 -25.22
C THR A 264 -0.73 -12.38 -26.62
N THR A 265 0.34 -12.36 -27.44
CA THR A 265 0.33 -12.91 -28.82
C THR A 265 1.55 -13.79 -29.02
N GLN A 266 1.35 -15.01 -29.47
CA GLN A 266 2.40 -15.96 -29.79
C GLN A 266 2.95 -15.75 -31.22
N GLY A 267 4.18 -16.21 -31.47
CA GLY A 267 4.78 -16.26 -32.80
C GLY A 267 5.38 -14.96 -33.33
N ILE A 268 5.32 -13.87 -32.53
CA ILE A 268 5.94 -12.55 -32.87
C ILE A 268 7.36 -12.47 -32.33
N ILE A 269 7.59 -13.01 -31.12
CA ILE A 269 8.88 -13.00 -30.45
C ILE A 269 9.19 -14.33 -29.82
N GLU A 270 10.48 -14.62 -29.64
CA GLU A 270 11.00 -15.63 -28.69
C GLU A 270 11.56 -14.91 -27.47
N ILE A 271 11.39 -15.52 -26.29
CA ILE A 271 11.86 -14.97 -25.01
C ILE A 271 12.68 -16.01 -24.28
N SER A 272 13.79 -15.59 -23.71
CA SER A 272 14.48 -16.32 -22.65
C SER A 272 14.66 -15.42 -21.43
N LEU A 273 14.41 -15.97 -20.25
CA LEU A 273 14.64 -15.31 -18.97
C LEU A 273 15.67 -16.12 -18.19
N LYS A 274 16.81 -15.52 -17.93
CA LYS A 274 17.87 -16.13 -17.13
C LYS A 274 18.30 -15.14 -16.04
N ASP A 275 18.20 -15.57 -14.81
CA ASP A 275 18.36 -14.70 -13.65
C ASP A 275 17.41 -13.50 -13.76
N SER A 276 17.90 -12.27 -13.82
CA SER A 276 17.09 -11.07 -14.06
C SER A 276 17.12 -10.57 -15.51
N ILE A 277 17.83 -11.24 -16.42
CA ILE A 277 18.00 -10.78 -17.80
C ILE A 277 16.92 -11.40 -18.69
N LEU A 278 16.04 -10.56 -19.22
CA LEU A 278 15.05 -10.91 -20.22
C LEU A 278 15.60 -10.63 -21.60
N THR A 279 15.87 -11.68 -22.39
CA THR A 279 16.28 -11.57 -23.79
C THR A 279 15.08 -11.76 -24.70
N ILE A 280 14.90 -10.84 -25.64
CA ILE A 280 13.76 -10.76 -26.57
C ILE A 280 14.32 -10.84 -27.98
N LYS A 281 13.87 -11.82 -28.78
CA LYS A 281 14.24 -12.00 -30.18
C LYS A 281 13.02 -11.81 -31.07
N GLY A 282 13.12 -10.93 -32.06
CA GLY A 282 12.08 -10.72 -33.08
C GLY A 282 12.01 -11.91 -34.04
N ILE A 283 10.82 -12.50 -34.26
CA ILE A 283 10.57 -13.63 -35.13
C ILE A 283 9.74 -13.24 -36.35
N SER A 284 8.72 -12.43 -36.15
CA SER A 284 7.88 -11.96 -37.26
C SER A 284 7.36 -10.57 -36.97
N LYS A 285 7.17 -9.77 -38.03
CA LYS A 285 6.65 -8.39 -37.93
C LYS A 285 5.30 -8.35 -37.19
N GLY A 286 5.18 -7.47 -36.21
CA GLY A 286 3.96 -7.30 -35.41
C GLY A 286 4.24 -6.74 -34.03
N SER A 287 3.22 -6.77 -33.17
CA SER A 287 3.35 -6.33 -31.77
C SER A 287 2.75 -7.34 -30.79
N THR A 288 3.37 -7.44 -29.63
CA THR A 288 2.88 -8.25 -28.51
C THR A 288 3.19 -7.59 -27.19
N VAL A 289 2.56 -8.02 -26.11
CA VAL A 289 2.84 -7.56 -24.76
C VAL A 289 3.40 -8.71 -23.94
N ILE A 290 4.56 -8.47 -23.33
CA ILE A 290 5.12 -9.36 -22.31
C ILE A 290 4.58 -8.90 -20.97
N ARG A 291 3.95 -9.82 -20.24
CA ARG A 291 3.57 -9.63 -18.85
C ARG A 291 4.53 -10.39 -17.96
N ILE A 292 5.22 -9.69 -17.07
CA ILE A 292 6.19 -10.26 -16.14
C ILE A 292 5.60 -10.18 -14.74
N THR A 293 5.70 -11.26 -13.98
CA THR A 293 5.19 -11.36 -12.62
C THR A 293 6.30 -11.88 -11.70
N ASP A 294 6.50 -11.24 -10.56
CA ASP A 294 7.43 -11.67 -9.51
C ASP A 294 6.76 -12.61 -8.49
N GLY A 295 7.57 -13.11 -7.53
CA GLY A 295 7.08 -13.98 -6.45
C GLY A 295 6.08 -13.34 -5.50
N ASN A 296 5.94 -12.02 -5.50
CA ASN A 296 4.97 -11.26 -4.71
C ASN A 296 3.71 -10.88 -5.52
N GLN A 297 3.51 -11.45 -6.70
CA GLN A 297 2.42 -11.15 -7.63
C GLN A 297 2.45 -9.70 -8.19
N SER A 298 3.58 -9.00 -8.06
CA SER A 298 3.77 -7.70 -8.71
C SER A 298 3.89 -7.91 -10.22
N VAL A 299 3.17 -7.11 -11.00
CA VAL A 299 3.07 -7.26 -12.46
C VAL A 299 3.63 -6.05 -13.17
N ARG A 300 4.47 -6.28 -14.17
CA ARG A 300 4.93 -5.27 -15.15
C ARG A 300 4.64 -5.75 -16.56
N THR A 301 4.46 -4.81 -17.44
CA THR A 301 4.26 -5.09 -18.87
C THR A 301 5.31 -4.39 -19.71
N ILE A 302 5.68 -5.03 -20.84
CA ILE A 302 6.53 -4.47 -21.88
C ILE A 302 5.75 -4.58 -23.19
N ASN A 303 5.50 -3.47 -23.87
CA ASN A 303 5.03 -3.52 -25.25
C ASN A 303 6.24 -3.78 -26.14
N VAL A 304 6.16 -4.81 -26.99
CA VAL A 304 7.22 -5.18 -27.93
C VAL A 304 6.71 -5.04 -29.35
N THR A 305 7.46 -4.31 -30.17
CA THR A 305 7.21 -4.18 -31.61
C THR A 305 8.37 -4.79 -32.38
N VAL A 306 8.07 -5.68 -33.34
CA VAL A 306 9.02 -6.26 -34.29
C VAL A 306 8.84 -5.57 -35.65
N GLU A 307 9.91 -4.97 -36.18
CA GLU A 307 9.93 -4.23 -37.44
C GLU A 307 10.47 -5.08 -38.60
#